data_4e3c93fa2c4ee48ef029596ed28860e2
#
_entry.id   4e3c93fa2c4ee48ef029596ed28860e2
#
_cell.length_a   1.000
_cell.length_b   1.000
_cell.length_c   1.000
_cell.angle_alpha   90.00
_cell.angle_beta   90.00
_cell.angle_gamma   90.00
#
_symmetry.space_group_name_H-M   'P 1'
#
loop_
_entity.id
_entity.type
_entity.pdbx_description
1 polymer ?
#
loop_
_entity_poly.entity_id
_entity_poly.type
_entity_poly.pdbx_seq_one_letter_code
_entity_poly.pdbx_strand_id
1 'polypeptide(L)'
;MEEQLKTEFNKVIENSELSEKEIELKRKNLDNFVKEGFPSRKNESWKFSDINQIIQKNIGDLNYYNDDTYSRDFDQSVYITKLKHNKIIFINGRLENFDFGFEENDKIELSNGNLKDNNFKKDNSLINLNNVFSNKFFKIVIKENYSLKKPLVIYNITNGNIKSQNINLNLRFILEKNSCCKIIDILDDKSEKNFMNVFYNF
;
A
#
# COMPACT_ATOMS: atom_id res chain seq x y z
N MET A 1 -12.73 3.40 18.43
CA MET A 1 -11.69 2.87 17.52
C MET A 1 -11.82 1.37 17.33
N GLU A 2 -11.75 0.53 18.36
CA GLU A 2 -11.84 -0.95 18.19
C GLU A 2 -13.14 -1.42 17.55
N GLU A 3 -14.29 -0.94 18.01
CA GLU A 3 -15.59 -1.28 17.41
C GLU A 3 -15.68 -0.83 15.96
N GLN A 4 -15.16 0.37 15.64
CA GLN A 4 -15.10 0.86 14.28
C GLN A 4 -14.25 -0.05 13.39
N LEU A 5 -13.05 -0.43 13.85
CA LEU A 5 -12.17 -1.34 13.11
C LEU A 5 -12.83 -2.68 12.82
N LYS A 6 -13.55 -3.25 13.80
CA LYS A 6 -14.30 -4.50 13.62
C LYS A 6 -15.43 -4.34 12.61
N THR A 7 -16.16 -3.23 12.67
CA THR A 7 -17.23 -2.92 11.72
C THR A 7 -16.67 -2.78 10.29
N GLU A 8 -15.62 -2.02 10.12
CA GLU A 8 -14.96 -1.83 8.83
C GLU A 8 -14.34 -3.15 8.30
N PHE A 9 -13.79 -3.99 9.20
CA PHE A 9 -13.29 -5.31 8.84
C PHE A 9 -14.39 -6.25 8.32
N ASN A 10 -15.57 -6.22 8.92
CA ASN A 10 -16.72 -6.99 8.42
C ASN A 10 -17.08 -6.59 6.99
N LYS A 11 -17.01 -5.29 6.66
CA LYS A 11 -17.21 -4.84 5.27
C LYS A 11 -16.15 -5.41 4.32
N VAL A 12 -14.89 -5.55 4.77
CA VAL A 12 -13.84 -6.21 3.96
C VAL A 12 -14.21 -7.66 3.66
N ILE A 13 -14.71 -8.41 4.66
CA ILE A 13 -15.09 -9.82 4.48
C ILE A 13 -16.29 -9.93 3.54
N GLU A 14 -17.31 -9.10 3.72
CA GLU A 14 -18.56 -9.13 2.96
C GLU A 14 -18.37 -8.74 1.49
N ASN A 15 -17.44 -7.83 1.21
CA ASN A 15 -17.25 -7.27 -0.13
C ASN A 15 -16.02 -7.80 -0.88
N SER A 16 -15.34 -8.84 -0.36
CA SER A 16 -14.16 -9.42 -0.97
C SER A 16 -14.29 -10.93 -1.10
N GLU A 17 -13.81 -11.47 -2.21
CA GLU A 17 -13.71 -12.93 -2.44
C GLU A 17 -12.45 -13.47 -1.73
N LEU A 18 -12.50 -13.55 -0.39
CA LEU A 18 -11.40 -14.03 0.43
C LEU A 18 -11.59 -15.50 0.80
N SER A 19 -10.52 -16.28 0.74
CA SER A 19 -10.53 -17.64 1.30
C SER A 19 -10.55 -17.59 2.84
N GLU A 20 -11.06 -18.66 3.48
CA GLU A 20 -11.08 -18.77 4.95
C GLU A 20 -9.71 -18.51 5.58
N LYS A 21 -8.64 -19.01 4.95
CA LYS A 21 -7.25 -18.76 5.42
C LYS A 21 -6.84 -17.30 5.34
N GLU A 22 -7.29 -16.57 4.34
CA GLU A 22 -7.02 -15.13 4.22
C GLU A 22 -7.81 -14.34 5.27
N ILE A 23 -9.06 -14.71 5.51
CA ILE A 23 -9.88 -14.11 6.56
C ILE A 23 -9.22 -14.33 7.93
N GLU A 24 -8.76 -15.56 8.22
CA GLU A 24 -8.06 -15.87 9.48
C GLU A 24 -6.77 -15.04 9.64
N LEU A 25 -5.96 -14.93 8.59
CA LEU A 25 -4.75 -14.11 8.60
C LEU A 25 -5.06 -12.63 8.81
N LYS A 26 -6.06 -12.09 8.13
CA LYS A 26 -6.49 -10.70 8.31
C LYS A 26 -7.02 -10.46 9.73
N ARG A 27 -7.79 -11.40 10.28
CA ARG A 27 -8.29 -11.34 11.66
C ARG A 27 -7.15 -11.30 12.67
N LYS A 28 -6.15 -12.18 12.52
CA LYS A 28 -4.96 -12.17 13.36
C LYS A 28 -4.21 -10.82 13.31
N ASN A 29 -4.07 -10.24 12.11
CA ASN A 29 -3.45 -8.92 11.96
C ASN A 29 -4.31 -7.82 12.64
N LEU A 30 -5.63 -7.92 12.55
CA LEU A 30 -6.55 -6.99 13.23
C LEU A 30 -6.36 -7.06 14.75
N ASP A 31 -6.35 -8.26 15.31
CA ASP A 31 -6.18 -8.47 16.76
C ASP A 31 -4.83 -7.91 17.23
N ASN A 32 -3.76 -8.13 16.46
CA ASN A 32 -2.44 -7.56 16.75
C ASN A 32 -2.48 -6.02 16.71
N PHE A 33 -3.10 -5.43 15.69
CA PHE A 33 -3.22 -3.97 15.61
C PHE A 33 -4.06 -3.39 16.74
N VAL A 34 -5.17 -4.02 17.08
CA VAL A 34 -6.04 -3.58 18.20
C VAL A 34 -5.26 -3.60 19.53
N LYS A 35 -4.42 -4.63 19.73
CA LYS A 35 -3.59 -4.77 20.92
C LYS A 35 -2.49 -3.70 21.01
N GLU A 36 -1.84 -3.38 19.90
CA GLU A 36 -0.68 -2.48 19.86
C GLU A 36 -1.07 -1.02 19.59
N GLY A 37 -2.12 -0.79 18.79
CA GLY A 37 -2.54 0.53 18.33
C GLY A 37 -1.57 1.18 17.34
N PHE A 38 -1.76 2.47 17.09
CA PHE A 38 -0.82 3.26 16.31
C PHE A 38 0.50 3.44 17.06
N PRO A 39 1.64 3.47 16.34
CA PRO A 39 2.93 3.72 16.97
C PRO A 39 2.93 5.05 17.74
N SER A 40 3.47 5.00 18.94
CA SER A 40 3.63 6.18 19.81
C SER A 40 5.10 6.51 20.01
N ARG A 41 5.38 7.65 20.64
CA ARG A 41 6.74 8.08 21.01
C ARG A 41 7.47 7.12 21.95
N LYS A 42 6.79 6.15 22.55
CA LYS A 42 7.41 5.08 23.36
C LYS A 42 8.18 4.09 22.50
N ASN A 43 7.83 3.97 21.24
CA ASN A 43 8.57 3.16 20.28
C ASN A 43 9.76 3.97 19.75
N GLU A 44 10.97 3.46 19.87
CA GLU A 44 12.19 4.18 19.50
C GLU A 44 12.21 4.64 18.04
N SER A 45 11.69 3.83 17.14
CA SER A 45 11.55 4.21 15.71
C SER A 45 10.61 5.39 15.50
N TRP A 46 9.77 5.72 16.47
CA TRP A 46 8.74 6.76 16.40
C TRP A 46 8.87 7.83 17.50
N LYS A 47 10.01 7.87 18.21
CA LYS A 47 10.21 8.78 19.36
C LYS A 47 9.97 10.26 19.06
N PHE A 48 10.08 10.68 17.80
CA PHE A 48 9.83 12.05 17.35
C PHE A 48 8.45 12.26 16.72
N SER A 49 7.65 11.19 16.60
CA SER A 49 6.34 11.25 15.93
C SER A 49 5.31 10.43 16.71
N ASP A 50 4.14 10.98 16.88
CA ASP A 50 2.98 10.29 17.47
C ASP A 50 1.87 10.26 16.41
N ILE A 51 1.77 9.12 15.71
CA ILE A 51 0.81 8.96 14.61
C ILE A 51 -0.61 9.13 15.10
N ASN A 52 -0.95 8.59 16.28
CA ASN A 52 -2.29 8.72 16.82
C ASN A 52 -2.67 10.19 17.05
N GLN A 53 -1.76 10.97 17.65
CA GLN A 53 -1.98 12.40 17.86
C GLN A 53 -2.07 13.16 16.52
N ILE A 54 -1.24 12.79 15.55
CA ILE A 54 -1.25 13.41 14.22
C ILE A 54 -2.59 13.16 13.53
N ILE A 55 -3.09 11.92 13.57
CA ILE A 55 -4.40 11.56 12.99
C ILE A 55 -5.51 12.32 13.68
N GLN A 56 -5.58 12.28 15.01
CA GLN A 56 -6.63 12.95 15.77
C GLN A 56 -6.65 14.46 15.53
N LYS A 57 -5.49 15.09 15.44
CA LYS A 57 -5.38 16.55 15.27
C LYS A 57 -5.68 17.00 13.84
N ASN A 58 -5.25 16.24 12.83
CA ASN A 58 -5.25 16.71 11.44
C ASN A 58 -6.35 16.06 10.59
N ILE A 59 -6.78 14.84 10.94
CA ILE A 59 -7.72 14.05 10.13
C ILE A 59 -9.06 13.89 10.86
N GLY A 60 -9.03 13.54 12.15
CA GLY A 60 -10.18 13.13 12.93
C GLY A 60 -10.43 11.63 12.83
N ASP A 61 -11.69 11.26 12.60
CA ASP A 61 -12.06 9.84 12.46
C ASP A 61 -11.66 9.32 11.09
N LEU A 62 -10.97 8.16 11.07
CA LEU A 62 -10.58 7.47 9.84
C LEU A 62 -11.62 6.42 9.46
N ASN A 63 -11.92 6.35 8.16
CA ASN A 63 -12.59 5.21 7.55
C ASN A 63 -11.53 4.24 7.04
N TYR A 64 -11.63 2.98 7.40
CA TYR A 64 -10.61 1.97 7.09
C TYR A 64 -10.95 1.15 5.86
N TYR A 65 -12.24 0.95 5.60
CA TYR A 65 -12.70 0.27 4.40
C TYR A 65 -12.84 1.26 3.24
N ASN A 66 -12.16 0.97 2.14
CA ASN A 66 -12.28 1.73 0.90
C ASN A 66 -13.11 0.94 -0.11
N ASP A 67 -14.26 1.46 -0.49
CA ASP A 67 -15.06 0.87 -1.57
C ASP A 67 -14.54 1.27 -2.97
N ASP A 68 -15.11 0.67 -4.02
CA ASP A 68 -14.66 0.87 -5.41
C ASP A 68 -15.25 2.11 -6.09
N THR A 69 -16.00 2.94 -5.37
CA THR A 69 -16.81 4.03 -5.96
C THR A 69 -16.03 5.32 -6.25
N TYR A 70 -14.74 5.37 -5.94
CA TYR A 70 -13.94 6.57 -6.12
C TYR A 70 -13.61 6.85 -7.59
N SER A 71 -13.77 8.12 -7.98
CA SER A 71 -13.24 8.60 -9.26
C SER A 71 -11.73 8.34 -9.33
N ARG A 72 -11.29 7.85 -10.49
CA ARG A 72 -9.88 7.64 -10.81
C ARG A 72 -9.29 8.75 -11.63
N ASP A 73 -10.03 9.84 -11.82
CA ASP A 73 -9.54 11.01 -12.52
C ASP A 73 -8.42 11.66 -11.71
N PHE A 74 -7.29 11.90 -12.36
CA PHE A 74 -6.16 12.57 -11.75
C PHE A 74 -5.44 13.45 -12.77
N ASP A 75 -4.73 14.45 -12.25
CA ASP A 75 -3.93 15.34 -13.07
C ASP A 75 -2.63 14.67 -13.51
N GLN A 76 -2.48 14.47 -14.82
CA GLN A 76 -1.28 13.86 -15.39
C GLN A 76 -0.02 14.73 -15.28
N SER A 77 -0.12 15.97 -14.80
CA SER A 77 1.04 16.84 -14.55
C SER A 77 1.99 16.28 -13.47
N VAL A 78 1.53 15.32 -12.67
CA VAL A 78 2.36 14.60 -11.69
C VAL A 78 3.47 13.78 -12.35
N TYR A 79 3.31 13.42 -13.62
CA TYR A 79 4.30 12.58 -14.29
C TYR A 79 5.63 13.30 -14.53
N ILE A 80 6.71 12.60 -14.23
CA ILE A 80 8.05 13.06 -14.59
C ILE A 80 8.22 12.99 -16.10
N THR A 81 8.24 14.13 -16.78
CA THR A 81 8.33 14.20 -18.25
C THR A 81 9.75 14.14 -18.79
N LYS A 82 10.75 14.57 -18.00
CA LYS A 82 12.15 14.66 -18.44
C LYS A 82 12.98 13.39 -18.18
N LEU A 83 12.43 12.40 -17.50
CA LEU A 83 13.09 11.12 -17.22
C LEU A 83 12.36 9.99 -17.94
N LYS A 84 13.06 9.26 -18.80
CA LYS A 84 12.53 8.00 -19.34
C LYS A 84 12.52 6.94 -18.24
N HIS A 85 11.36 6.36 -17.93
CA HIS A 85 11.18 5.44 -16.83
C HIS A 85 10.06 4.43 -17.09
N ASN A 86 10.18 3.28 -16.44
CA ASN A 86 9.05 2.36 -16.28
C ASN A 86 8.11 2.94 -15.21
N LYS A 87 6.83 2.67 -15.30
CA LYS A 87 5.86 3.24 -14.35
C LYS A 87 4.86 2.22 -13.84
N ILE A 88 4.46 2.40 -12.60
CA ILE A 88 3.28 1.80 -11.98
C ILE A 88 2.51 2.95 -11.32
N ILE A 89 1.20 2.98 -11.54
CA ILE A 89 0.33 4.06 -11.07
C ILE A 89 -0.73 3.47 -10.16
N PHE A 90 -0.74 3.93 -8.92
CA PHE A 90 -1.80 3.65 -7.96
C PHE A 90 -2.59 4.92 -7.68
N ILE A 91 -3.91 4.81 -7.71
CA ILE A 91 -4.83 5.87 -7.32
C ILE A 91 -5.67 5.36 -6.15
N ASN A 92 -5.62 6.07 -5.02
CA ASN A 92 -6.31 5.71 -3.79
C ASN A 92 -6.00 4.26 -3.36
N GLY A 93 -4.73 3.82 -3.51
CA GLY A 93 -4.28 2.47 -3.17
C GLY A 93 -4.64 1.37 -4.17
N ARG A 94 -5.17 1.71 -5.35
CA ARG A 94 -5.58 0.77 -6.39
C ARG A 94 -4.73 0.91 -7.62
N LEU A 95 -4.37 -0.22 -8.23
CA LEU A 95 -3.64 -0.22 -9.49
C LEU A 95 -4.51 0.36 -10.60
N GLU A 96 -4.05 1.45 -11.19
CA GLU A 96 -4.70 2.09 -12.34
C GLU A 96 -4.05 1.66 -13.64
N ASN A 97 -2.72 1.73 -13.71
CA ASN A 97 -1.98 1.42 -14.93
C ASN A 97 -0.53 1.06 -14.62
N PHE A 98 0.12 0.37 -15.54
CA PHE A 98 1.57 0.17 -15.53
C PHE A 98 2.12 0.11 -16.95
N ASP A 99 3.39 0.47 -17.11
CA ASP A 99 4.08 0.46 -18.40
C ASP A 99 5.56 0.10 -18.19
N PHE A 100 5.99 -0.99 -18.79
CA PHE A 100 7.36 -1.50 -18.77
C PHE A 100 7.97 -1.52 -20.19
N GLY A 101 7.51 -0.64 -21.08
CA GLY A 101 7.90 -0.63 -22.48
C GLY A 101 9.38 -0.36 -22.77
N PHE A 102 10.17 0.01 -21.75
CA PHE A 102 11.63 0.15 -21.88
C PHE A 102 12.39 -1.16 -21.64
N GLU A 103 11.72 -2.18 -21.13
CA GLU A 103 12.32 -3.45 -20.74
C GLU A 103 12.10 -4.53 -21.79
N GLU A 104 12.87 -5.58 -21.72
CA GLU A 104 12.63 -6.79 -22.51
C GLU A 104 11.40 -7.51 -22.00
N ASN A 105 10.69 -8.16 -22.91
CA ASN A 105 9.52 -8.97 -22.57
C ASN A 105 9.88 -10.00 -21.49
N ASP A 106 8.94 -10.19 -20.56
CA ASP A 106 9.03 -11.17 -19.47
C ASP A 106 10.19 -10.94 -18.46
N LYS A 107 10.88 -9.79 -18.50
CA LYS A 107 11.97 -9.48 -17.57
C LYS A 107 11.51 -8.76 -16.31
N ILE A 108 10.36 -8.11 -16.36
CA ILE A 108 9.66 -7.53 -15.22
C ILE A 108 8.19 -7.93 -15.28
N GLU A 109 7.66 -8.39 -14.18
CA GLU A 109 6.27 -8.81 -14.06
C GLU A 109 5.60 -8.09 -12.89
N LEU A 110 4.35 -7.67 -13.10
CA LEU A 110 3.45 -7.20 -12.05
C LEU A 110 2.25 -8.15 -11.98
N SER A 111 1.99 -8.71 -10.83
CA SER A 111 0.89 -9.64 -10.60
C SER A 111 0.25 -9.44 -9.24
N ASN A 112 -0.91 -10.05 -9.03
CA ASN A 112 -1.50 -10.12 -7.68
C ASN A 112 -0.62 -11.02 -6.80
N GLY A 113 -0.32 -10.55 -5.60
CA GLY A 113 0.30 -11.32 -4.54
C GLY A 113 -0.74 -11.91 -3.59
N ASN A 114 -0.27 -12.70 -2.64
CA ASN A 114 -1.10 -13.26 -1.57
C ASN A 114 -0.61 -12.78 -0.20
N LEU A 115 -1.54 -12.58 0.73
CA LEU A 115 -1.20 -12.25 2.12
C LEU A 115 -0.30 -13.32 2.78
N LYS A 116 -0.46 -14.58 2.39
CA LYS A 116 0.36 -15.73 2.87
C LYS A 116 1.83 -15.59 2.56
N ASP A 117 2.16 -14.89 1.48
CA ASP A 117 3.55 -14.68 1.06
C ASP A 117 4.24 -13.61 1.92
N ASN A 118 3.51 -12.93 2.77
CA ASN A 118 3.99 -11.88 3.65
C ASN A 118 4.42 -12.44 5.02
N ASN A 119 5.46 -13.29 5.02
CA ASN A 119 6.06 -13.79 6.28
C ASN A 119 6.94 -12.73 6.93
N PHE A 120 6.34 -11.77 7.63
CA PHE A 120 7.10 -10.77 8.38
C PHE A 120 7.46 -11.28 9.77
N LYS A 121 8.76 -11.26 10.06
CA LYS A 121 9.32 -11.62 11.37
C LYS A 121 9.24 -10.49 12.40
N LYS A 122 8.77 -9.29 12.05
CA LYS A 122 8.65 -8.17 12.99
C LYS A 122 7.19 -7.76 13.12
N ASP A 123 6.69 -7.85 14.33
CA ASP A 123 5.43 -7.23 14.71
C ASP A 123 5.57 -5.71 14.54
N ASN A 124 4.80 -5.18 13.60
CA ASN A 124 4.70 -3.74 13.34
C ASN A 124 3.22 -3.42 13.14
N SER A 125 2.68 -2.62 14.02
CA SER A 125 1.26 -2.33 14.03
C SER A 125 0.76 -1.70 12.73
N LEU A 126 1.57 -0.87 12.05
CA LEU A 126 1.20 -0.31 10.74
C LEU A 126 1.18 -1.35 9.62
N ILE A 127 2.06 -2.36 9.69
CA ILE A 127 2.02 -3.50 8.76
C ILE A 127 0.78 -4.36 9.04
N ASN A 128 0.46 -4.60 10.30
CA ASN A 128 -0.76 -5.29 10.69
C ASN A 128 -2.00 -4.58 10.13
N LEU A 129 -2.10 -3.25 10.32
CA LEU A 129 -3.19 -2.44 9.77
C LEU A 129 -3.25 -2.52 8.24
N ASN A 130 -2.09 -2.42 7.58
CA ASN A 130 -1.97 -2.55 6.12
C ASN A 130 -2.49 -3.91 5.63
N ASN A 131 -2.06 -5.01 6.28
CA ASN A 131 -2.49 -6.36 5.92
C ASN A 131 -4.00 -6.58 6.07
N VAL A 132 -4.64 -5.91 7.04
CA VAL A 132 -6.10 -5.99 7.24
C VAL A 132 -6.85 -5.31 6.11
N PHE A 133 -6.48 -4.06 5.78
CA PHE A 133 -7.28 -3.17 4.96
C PHE A 133 -6.75 -2.97 3.53
N SER A 134 -5.61 -3.56 3.15
CA SER A 134 -5.22 -3.60 1.74
C SER A 134 -6.20 -4.45 0.93
N ASN A 135 -6.78 -3.84 -0.10
CA ASN A 135 -7.73 -4.52 -0.97
C ASN A 135 -7.05 -5.59 -1.83
N LYS A 136 -5.82 -5.31 -2.25
CA LYS A 136 -4.99 -6.23 -3.06
C LYS A 136 -3.54 -6.15 -2.61
N PHE A 137 -2.85 -7.27 -2.76
CA PHE A 137 -1.40 -7.38 -2.63
C PHE A 137 -0.82 -7.45 -4.02
N PHE A 138 0.23 -6.70 -4.29
CA PHE A 138 0.89 -6.70 -5.58
C PHE A 138 2.29 -7.30 -5.43
N LYS A 139 2.68 -8.08 -6.42
CA LYS A 139 4.00 -8.69 -6.53
C LYS A 139 4.68 -8.20 -7.80
N ILE A 140 5.87 -7.63 -7.65
CA ILE A 140 6.72 -7.17 -8.73
C ILE A 140 7.95 -8.08 -8.75
N VAL A 141 8.18 -8.77 -9.86
CA VAL A 141 9.30 -9.70 -10.02
C VAL A 141 10.23 -9.17 -11.08
N ILE A 142 11.52 -9.08 -10.75
CA ILE A 142 12.58 -8.78 -11.71
C ILE A 142 13.39 -10.06 -11.89
N LYS A 143 13.42 -10.56 -13.13
CA LYS A 143 13.98 -11.87 -13.44
C LYS A 143 15.49 -11.91 -13.26
N GLU A 144 15.99 -13.12 -13.05
CA GLU A 144 17.41 -13.37 -12.82
C GLU A 144 18.31 -12.82 -13.94
N ASN A 145 19.51 -12.38 -13.53
CA ASN A 145 20.52 -11.82 -14.42
C ASN A 145 20.04 -10.63 -15.25
N TYR A 146 19.04 -9.88 -14.76
CA TYR A 146 18.49 -8.71 -15.45
C TYR A 146 18.55 -7.45 -14.59
N SER A 147 19.12 -6.40 -15.15
CA SER A 147 19.09 -5.06 -14.57
C SER A 147 18.14 -4.19 -15.38
N LEU A 148 17.15 -3.58 -14.73
CA LEU A 148 16.22 -2.70 -15.43
C LEU A 148 16.97 -1.60 -16.17
N LYS A 149 16.65 -1.41 -17.45
CA LYS A 149 17.28 -0.42 -18.34
C LYS A 149 16.90 1.01 -17.94
N LYS A 150 15.74 1.16 -17.30
CA LYS A 150 15.23 2.44 -16.80
C LYS A 150 14.75 2.29 -15.35
N PRO A 151 14.77 3.38 -14.56
CA PRO A 151 14.18 3.36 -13.22
C PRO A 151 12.72 2.96 -13.26
N LEU A 152 12.25 2.29 -12.22
CA LEU A 152 10.85 2.05 -11.96
C LEU A 152 10.30 3.18 -11.09
N VAL A 153 9.39 3.96 -11.63
CA VAL A 153 8.69 5.02 -10.88
C VAL A 153 7.33 4.51 -10.44
N ILE A 154 7.08 4.57 -9.16
CA ILE A 154 5.80 4.22 -8.54
C ILE A 154 5.10 5.52 -8.19
N TYR A 155 3.95 5.75 -8.81
CA TYR A 155 3.11 6.91 -8.53
C TYR A 155 2.00 6.50 -7.57
N ASN A 156 2.06 7.01 -6.37
CA ASN A 156 1.02 6.87 -5.35
C ASN A 156 0.23 8.17 -5.28
N ILE A 157 -0.93 8.17 -5.91
CA ILE A 157 -1.76 9.36 -6.09
C ILE A 157 -3.00 9.22 -5.22
N THR A 158 -3.33 10.26 -4.44
CA THR A 158 -4.64 10.39 -3.82
C THR A 158 -5.42 11.49 -4.53
N ASN A 159 -6.66 11.21 -4.88
CA ASN A 159 -7.49 12.22 -5.51
C ASN A 159 -8.39 12.92 -4.50
N GLY A 160 -8.79 14.18 -4.80
CA GLY A 160 -9.50 15.05 -3.86
C GLY A 160 -10.93 14.65 -3.50
N ASN A 161 -11.48 13.59 -4.13
CA ASN A 161 -12.85 13.14 -3.87
C ASN A 161 -12.96 12.23 -2.64
N ILE A 162 -11.84 11.89 -1.99
CA ILE A 162 -11.83 11.08 -0.78
C ILE A 162 -11.42 11.92 0.43
N LYS A 163 -11.98 11.60 1.59
CA LYS A 163 -11.72 12.29 2.85
C LYS A 163 -11.74 11.32 4.01
N SER A 164 -10.83 11.54 4.95
CA SER A 164 -10.72 10.75 6.19
C SER A 164 -10.58 9.25 5.93
N GLN A 165 -9.85 8.88 4.86
CA GLN A 165 -9.61 7.49 4.49
C GLN A 165 -8.26 7.00 4.99
N ASN A 166 -8.22 5.77 5.47
CA ASN A 166 -6.99 5.02 5.63
C ASN A 166 -6.74 4.21 4.35
N ILE A 167 -5.82 4.68 3.53
CA ILE A 167 -5.47 4.05 2.25
C ILE A 167 -4.30 3.11 2.49
N ASN A 168 -4.48 1.82 2.19
CA ASN A 168 -3.46 0.80 2.39
C ASN A 168 -3.01 0.21 1.06
N LEU A 169 -1.71 0.21 0.82
CA LEU A 169 -1.08 -0.37 -0.36
C LEU A 169 0.05 -1.30 0.06
N ASN A 170 0.06 -2.52 -0.45
CA ASN A 170 1.06 -3.52 -0.16
C ASN A 170 1.74 -4.00 -1.44
N LEU A 171 3.06 -3.77 -1.52
CA LEU A 171 3.89 -4.09 -2.66
C LEU A 171 5.04 -4.99 -2.24
N ARG A 172 5.13 -6.17 -2.84
CA ARG A 172 6.26 -7.07 -2.66
C ARG A 172 7.15 -7.06 -3.89
N PHE A 173 8.42 -6.76 -3.67
CA PHE A 173 9.47 -6.88 -4.68
C PHE A 173 10.21 -8.20 -4.54
N ILE A 174 10.38 -8.88 -5.65
CA ILE A 174 11.23 -10.07 -5.76
C ILE A 174 12.31 -9.76 -6.78
N LEU A 175 13.52 -9.60 -6.28
CA LEU A 175 14.70 -9.49 -7.11
C LEU A 175 15.33 -10.88 -7.20
N GLU A 176 15.19 -11.54 -8.35
CA GLU A 176 15.80 -12.83 -8.57
C GLU A 176 17.33 -12.69 -8.64
N LYS A 177 18.06 -13.79 -8.64
CA LYS A 177 19.53 -13.79 -8.56
C LYS A 177 20.18 -12.85 -9.59
N ASN A 178 21.11 -12.01 -9.13
CA ASN A 178 21.83 -11.04 -9.96
C ASN A 178 20.93 -10.02 -10.67
N SER A 179 19.70 -9.80 -10.22
CA SER A 179 18.84 -8.74 -10.75
C SER A 179 19.05 -7.41 -10.02
N CYS A 180 18.75 -6.31 -10.69
CA CYS A 180 18.90 -4.97 -10.14
C CYS A 180 17.81 -4.02 -10.66
N CYS A 181 17.34 -3.14 -9.79
CA CYS A 181 16.47 -2.03 -10.19
C CYS A 181 16.73 -0.76 -9.36
N LYS A 182 16.39 0.37 -9.95
CA LYS A 182 16.28 1.65 -9.22
C LYS A 182 14.81 1.99 -9.10
N ILE A 183 14.35 2.26 -7.89
CA ILE A 183 12.96 2.61 -7.61
C ILE A 183 12.90 4.08 -7.20
N ILE A 184 11.92 4.79 -7.74
CA ILE A 184 11.54 6.14 -7.35
C ILE A 184 10.09 6.08 -6.92
N ASP A 185 9.81 6.48 -5.70
CA ASP A 185 8.45 6.57 -5.15
C ASP A 185 8.01 8.04 -5.16
N ILE A 186 6.85 8.29 -5.78
CA ILE A 186 6.24 9.60 -5.85
C ILE A 186 4.89 9.53 -5.15
N LEU A 187 4.76 10.34 -4.12
CA LEU A 187 3.51 10.57 -3.43
C LEU A 187 2.94 11.92 -3.88
N ASP A 188 1.78 11.90 -4.53
CA ASP A 188 1.02 13.10 -4.91
C ASP A 188 -0.32 13.09 -4.17
N ASP A 189 -0.43 13.93 -3.15
CA ASP A 189 -1.64 14.03 -2.33
C ASP A 189 -2.41 15.30 -2.70
N LYS A 190 -3.50 15.13 -3.43
CA LYS A 190 -4.46 16.18 -3.77
C LYS A 190 -5.76 16.07 -2.97
N SER A 191 -5.79 15.15 -2.03
CA SER A 191 -6.93 14.92 -1.16
C SER A 191 -6.79 15.65 0.17
N GLU A 192 -7.90 15.76 0.90
CA GLU A 192 -7.89 16.35 2.24
C GLU A 192 -7.96 15.27 3.31
N LYS A 193 -7.05 15.36 4.30
CA LYS A 193 -7.18 14.62 5.56
C LYS A 193 -7.27 13.10 5.41
N ASN A 194 -6.38 12.52 4.59
CA ASN A 194 -6.24 11.07 4.47
C ASN A 194 -4.96 10.56 5.13
N PHE A 195 -4.95 9.28 5.46
CA PHE A 195 -3.78 8.57 5.96
C PHE A 195 -3.40 7.48 4.97
N MET A 196 -2.26 7.64 4.30
CA MET A 196 -1.74 6.65 3.37
C MET A 196 -0.68 5.79 4.04
N ASN A 197 -0.92 4.48 4.06
CA ASN A 197 -0.05 3.46 4.62
C ASN A 197 0.46 2.56 3.49
N VAL A 198 1.64 2.88 2.97
CA VAL A 198 2.28 2.10 1.91
C VAL A 198 3.34 1.20 2.52
N PHE A 199 3.26 -0.09 2.20
CA PHE A 199 4.21 -1.06 2.65
C PHE A 199 4.96 -1.69 1.48
N TYR A 200 6.27 -1.50 1.46
CA TYR A 200 7.20 -2.11 0.52
C TYR A 200 7.96 -3.26 1.19
N ASN A 201 7.88 -4.45 0.61
CA ASN A 201 8.61 -5.64 1.03
C ASN A 201 9.60 -6.06 -0.05
N PHE A 202 10.88 -6.17 0.31
CA PHE A 202 11.98 -6.55 -0.58
C PHE A 202 12.56 -7.90 -0.19
#